data_97f1ae93d703d4faeb1d4e253f1c2189
#
_entry.id   97f1ae93d703d4faeb1d4e253f1c2189
#
_cell.length_a   1.000
_cell.length_b   1.000
_cell.length_c   1.000
_cell.angle_alpha   90.00
_cell.angle_beta   90.00
_cell.angle_gamma   90.00
#
_symmetry.space_group_name_H-M   'P 1'
#
loop_
_entity.id
_entity.type
_entity.pdbx_description
1 polymer ?
#
loop_
_entity_poly.entity_id
_entity_poly.type
_entity_poly.pdbx_seq_one_letter_code
_entity_poly.pdbx_strand_id
1 'polypeptide(L)'
;MRHLLTAIVMVLCMTPTTAVAAEESLEQHWLRRTVLVEERTAIWCTTCAEIDPELETVAKSHGTRTAIVGIHVTDEFENDASIARIEYQKQTDDSNYGTPTFFVDGLKTAEGYDAWSDVQKRILTQENNRQPPEKXALEMVDNNYNLPTPEYGQITLMVLEHDKQVPNDADNPGEDTRDRVLIGMRVINASGIITDFGNLELPELWSLIMIHEPEDGGTPYGVVEISNLEFDSNNDSNLLIIVAMFVLLGVMLVFTPHKISLIMEEE
;
A
#
# COMPACT_ATOMS: atom_id res chain seq x y z
N MET A 1 23.00 55.00 8.96
CA MET A 1 22.86 53.53 8.96
C MET A 1 21.45 53.04 9.33
N ARG A 2 20.79 53.62 10.36
CA ARG A 2 19.42 53.18 10.76
C ARG A 2 18.36 53.37 9.67
N HIS A 3 18.44 54.46 8.88
CA HIS A 3 17.48 54.73 7.80
C HIS A 3 17.69 53.80 6.56
N LEU A 4 18.88 53.31 6.34
CA LEU A 4 19.19 52.38 5.23
C LEU A 4 18.60 51.00 5.52
N LEU A 5 18.65 50.55 6.80
CA LEU A 5 18.04 49.27 7.20
C LEU A 5 16.52 49.29 7.06
N THR A 6 15.87 50.39 7.38
CA THR A 6 14.42 50.54 7.30
C THR A 6 13.94 50.49 5.84
N ALA A 7 14.71 51.10 4.92
CA ALA A 7 14.39 51.08 3.49
C ALA A 7 14.51 49.66 2.89
N ILE A 8 15.51 48.87 3.32
CA ILE A 8 15.72 47.50 2.84
C ILE A 8 14.56 46.58 3.30
N VAL A 9 14.10 46.71 4.54
CA VAL A 9 12.97 45.94 5.08
C VAL A 9 11.67 46.24 4.32
N MET A 10 11.42 47.52 3.97
CA MET A 10 10.22 47.87 3.20
C MET A 10 10.23 47.34 1.75
N VAL A 11 11.39 47.27 1.12
CA VAL A 11 11.50 46.74 -0.27
C VAL A 11 11.26 45.21 -0.30
N LEU A 12 11.69 44.49 0.74
CA LEU A 12 11.43 43.04 0.83
C LEU A 12 9.95 42.72 1.04
N CYS A 13 9.15 43.61 1.61
CA CYS A 13 7.71 43.36 1.83
C CYS A 13 6.85 43.65 0.59
N MET A 14 7.41 44.16 -0.50
CA MET A 14 6.68 44.50 -1.74
C MET A 14 6.92 43.53 -2.89
N THR A 15 7.48 42.34 -2.63
CA THR A 15 7.55 41.33 -3.69
C THR A 15 6.12 40.83 -3.98
N PRO A 16 5.63 40.95 -5.23
CA PRO A 16 4.34 40.41 -5.54
C PRO A 16 4.39 38.89 -5.34
N THR A 17 3.56 38.38 -4.47
CA THR A 17 3.25 36.96 -4.44
C THR A 17 2.55 36.64 -5.76
N THR A 18 3.30 36.22 -6.76
CA THR A 18 2.69 35.55 -7.90
C THR A 18 2.05 34.29 -7.35
N ALA A 19 0.72 34.27 -7.35
CA ALA A 19 -0.01 33.04 -7.13
C ALA A 19 0.37 32.14 -8.31
N VAL A 20 1.27 31.20 -8.07
CA VAL A 20 1.52 30.10 -8.99
C VAL A 20 0.23 29.28 -8.95
N ALA A 21 -0.51 29.31 -10.04
CA ALA A 21 -1.60 28.36 -10.22
C ALA A 21 -0.98 26.97 -10.03
N ALA A 22 -1.51 26.20 -9.10
CA ALA A 22 -1.09 24.82 -8.94
C ALA A 22 -1.38 24.13 -10.29
N GLU A 23 -0.36 23.80 -11.04
CA GLU A 23 -0.48 22.89 -12.17
C GLU A 23 -0.92 21.55 -11.58
N GLU A 24 -2.04 21.03 -12.04
CA GLU A 24 -2.48 19.68 -11.74
C GLU A 24 -1.32 18.73 -12.10
N SER A 25 -0.68 18.16 -11.10
CA SER A 25 0.49 17.33 -11.33
C SER A 25 0.03 15.91 -11.72
N LEU A 26 0.32 15.51 -12.94
CA LEU A 26 0.18 14.12 -13.36
C LEU A 26 1.14 13.28 -12.54
N GLU A 27 0.62 12.41 -11.71
CA GLU A 27 1.41 11.44 -10.93
C GLU A 27 1.43 10.10 -11.67
N GLN A 28 2.61 9.55 -11.88
CA GLN A 28 2.81 8.26 -12.56
C GLN A 28 3.35 7.23 -11.56
N HIS A 29 2.60 6.18 -11.35
CA HIS A 29 2.93 5.09 -10.44
C HIS A 29 3.28 3.85 -11.26
N TRP A 30 4.58 3.60 -11.39
CA TRP A 30 5.13 2.54 -12.24
C TRP A 30 4.96 1.17 -11.61
N LEU A 31 4.63 0.16 -12.42
CA LEU A 31 4.65 -1.24 -12.01
C LEU A 31 5.97 -1.57 -11.32
N ARG A 32 5.89 -2.35 -10.27
CA ARG A 32 7.01 -2.76 -9.41
C ARG A 32 7.01 -4.28 -9.22
N ARG A 33 8.03 -4.77 -8.52
CA ARG A 33 8.13 -6.16 -8.06
C ARG A 33 7.35 -6.37 -6.74
N THR A 34 6.22 -5.67 -6.61
CA THR A 34 5.35 -5.82 -5.44
C THR A 34 4.72 -7.22 -5.47
N VAL A 35 4.77 -7.92 -4.35
CA VAL A 35 4.15 -9.24 -4.19
C VAL A 35 2.65 -9.04 -3.94
N LEU A 36 1.81 -9.67 -4.74
CA LEU A 36 0.36 -9.63 -4.56
C LEU A 36 -0.08 -10.76 -3.62
N VAL A 37 -0.78 -10.41 -2.56
CA VAL A 37 -1.38 -11.36 -1.62
C VAL A 37 -2.89 -11.16 -1.66
N GLU A 38 -3.63 -12.19 -2.04
CA GLU A 38 -5.07 -12.17 -2.12
C GLU A 38 -5.62 -13.17 -1.12
N GLU A 39 -6.48 -12.71 -0.23
CA GLU A 39 -7.19 -13.55 0.73
C GLU A 39 -8.65 -13.68 0.30
N ARG A 40 -9.13 -14.91 0.10
CA ARG A 40 -10.57 -15.19 0.09
C ARG A 40 -11.02 -15.25 1.54
N THR A 41 -11.84 -14.30 1.95
CA THR A 41 -12.24 -14.07 3.33
C THR A 41 -13.77 -13.93 3.46
N ALA A 42 -14.27 -13.84 4.67
CA ALA A 42 -15.69 -13.55 4.93
C ALA A 42 -15.86 -12.93 6.32
N ILE A 43 -16.83 -12.03 6.46
CA ILE A 43 -17.17 -11.36 7.72
C ILE A 43 -17.42 -12.38 8.85
N TRP A 44 -18.17 -13.45 8.55
CA TRP A 44 -18.54 -14.50 9.52
C TRP A 44 -17.41 -15.49 9.86
N CYS A 45 -16.27 -15.39 9.20
CA CYS A 45 -15.18 -16.37 9.31
C CYS A 45 -14.32 -16.08 10.55
N THR A 46 -14.43 -16.89 11.58
CA THR A 46 -13.66 -16.73 12.84
C THR A 46 -12.15 -16.79 12.60
N THR A 47 -11.70 -17.72 11.77
CA THR A 47 -10.26 -17.86 11.45
C THR A 47 -9.72 -16.64 10.69
N CYS A 48 -10.54 -16.07 9.78
CA CYS A 48 -10.18 -14.84 9.07
C CYS A 48 -9.99 -13.69 10.07
N ALA A 49 -10.95 -13.50 10.98
CA ALA A 49 -10.89 -12.47 12.02
C ALA A 49 -9.62 -12.58 12.90
N GLU A 50 -9.11 -13.79 13.13
CA GLU A 50 -7.86 -14.00 13.87
C GLU A 50 -6.62 -13.62 13.05
N ILE A 51 -6.67 -13.75 11.72
CA ILE A 51 -5.55 -13.49 10.80
C ILE A 51 -5.47 -12.03 10.35
N ASP A 52 -6.62 -11.36 10.17
CA ASP A 52 -6.70 -9.99 9.63
C ASP A 52 -5.70 -8.99 10.29
N PRO A 53 -5.53 -8.97 11.63
CA PRO A 53 -4.57 -8.03 12.24
C PRO A 53 -3.11 -8.31 11.84
N GLU A 54 -2.75 -9.58 11.57
CA GLU A 54 -1.41 -9.94 11.10
C GLU A 54 -1.19 -9.48 9.65
N LEU A 55 -2.21 -9.61 8.80
CA LEU A 55 -2.19 -9.10 7.42
C LEU A 55 -1.99 -7.58 7.40
N GLU A 56 -2.71 -6.85 8.25
CA GLU A 56 -2.56 -5.41 8.38
C GLU A 56 -1.14 -5.03 8.81
N THR A 57 -0.57 -5.76 9.76
CA THR A 57 0.81 -5.56 10.22
C THR A 57 1.81 -5.79 9.09
N VAL A 58 1.60 -6.83 8.27
CA VAL A 58 2.45 -7.11 7.10
C VAL A 58 2.33 -5.99 6.08
N ALA A 59 1.10 -5.56 5.74
CA ALA A 59 0.88 -4.45 4.80
C ALA A 59 1.65 -3.19 5.24
N LYS A 60 1.57 -2.84 6.51
CA LYS A 60 2.29 -1.68 7.09
C LYS A 60 3.81 -1.87 7.06
N SER A 61 4.31 -3.04 7.43
CA SER A 61 5.76 -3.30 7.58
C SER A 61 6.49 -3.48 6.25
N HIS A 62 5.84 -4.06 5.25
CA HIS A 62 6.42 -4.26 3.92
C HIS A 62 6.21 -3.05 3.00
N GLY A 63 5.20 -2.23 3.27
CA GLY A 63 4.89 -1.04 2.47
C GLY A 63 4.71 -1.40 1.00
N THR A 64 5.38 -0.70 0.11
CA THR A 64 5.24 -0.89 -1.35
C THR A 64 5.75 -2.22 -1.89
N ARG A 65 6.29 -3.11 -1.03
CA ARG A 65 6.81 -4.43 -1.47
C ARG A 65 5.74 -5.52 -1.47
N THR A 66 4.63 -5.31 -0.77
CA THR A 66 3.52 -6.25 -0.70
C THR A 66 2.20 -5.50 -0.83
N ALA A 67 1.34 -5.96 -1.74
CA ALA A 67 -0.04 -5.46 -1.90
C ALA A 67 -0.99 -6.56 -1.44
N ILE A 68 -1.94 -6.23 -0.57
CA ILE A 68 -2.87 -7.20 0.03
C ILE A 68 -4.30 -6.84 -0.37
N VAL A 69 -5.09 -7.86 -0.71
CA VAL A 69 -6.50 -7.73 -1.13
C VAL A 69 -7.36 -8.70 -0.33
N GLY A 70 -8.40 -8.21 0.32
CA GLY A 70 -9.48 -9.01 0.91
C GLY A 70 -10.60 -9.21 -0.12
N ILE A 71 -10.78 -10.46 -0.56
CA ILE A 71 -11.83 -10.86 -1.51
C ILE A 71 -12.93 -11.55 -0.72
N HIS A 72 -13.99 -10.83 -0.43
CA HIS A 72 -15.11 -11.31 0.37
C HIS A 72 -15.98 -12.29 -0.41
N VAL A 73 -16.36 -13.39 0.24
CA VAL A 73 -17.17 -14.47 -0.35
C VAL A 73 -18.35 -14.83 0.56
N THR A 74 -19.54 -14.93 -0.02
CA THR A 74 -20.78 -15.37 0.66
C THR A 74 -21.12 -14.56 1.91
N ASP A 75 -20.85 -13.27 1.88
CA ASP A 75 -21.16 -12.31 2.95
C ASP A 75 -21.65 -10.97 2.36
N GLU A 76 -21.90 -9.99 3.23
CA GLU A 76 -22.46 -8.68 2.87
C GLU A 76 -21.49 -7.82 2.03
N PHE A 77 -20.22 -8.18 1.97
CA PHE A 77 -19.20 -7.46 1.19
C PHE A 77 -18.91 -8.12 -0.17
N GLU A 78 -19.44 -9.35 -0.41
CA GLU A 78 -19.31 -9.99 -1.74
C GLU A 78 -19.97 -9.11 -2.81
N ASN A 79 -19.28 -8.97 -3.95
CA ASN A 79 -19.71 -8.13 -5.05
C ASN A 79 -19.22 -8.70 -6.38
N ASP A 80 -19.60 -8.05 -7.49
CA ASP A 80 -19.23 -8.51 -8.84
C ASP A 80 -17.70 -8.57 -9.05
N ALA A 81 -16.92 -7.67 -8.41
CA ALA A 81 -15.46 -7.70 -8.51
C ALA A 81 -14.87 -8.92 -7.79
N SER A 82 -15.38 -9.24 -6.59
CA SER A 82 -15.01 -10.46 -5.83
C SER A 82 -15.27 -11.71 -6.67
N ILE A 83 -16.46 -11.82 -7.22
CA ILE A 83 -16.88 -12.96 -8.06
C ILE A 83 -15.96 -13.08 -9.28
N ALA A 84 -15.75 -11.98 -10.01
CA ALA A 84 -14.91 -11.98 -11.22
C ALA A 84 -13.45 -12.34 -10.90
N ARG A 85 -12.91 -11.84 -9.77
CA ARG A 85 -11.53 -12.17 -9.36
C ARG A 85 -11.39 -13.65 -8.99
N ILE A 86 -12.35 -14.23 -8.31
CA ILE A 86 -12.37 -15.68 -8.01
C ILE A 86 -12.42 -16.51 -9.30
N GLU A 87 -13.26 -16.11 -10.27
CA GLU A 87 -13.33 -16.79 -11.57
C GLU A 87 -12.00 -16.72 -12.33
N TYR A 88 -11.27 -15.60 -12.21
CA TYR A 88 -9.92 -15.46 -12.75
C TYR A 88 -8.93 -16.44 -12.06
N GLN A 89 -8.96 -16.51 -10.71
CA GLN A 89 -8.10 -17.43 -9.95
C GLN A 89 -8.35 -18.91 -10.33
N LYS A 90 -9.63 -19.27 -10.62
CA LYS A 90 -10.01 -20.61 -11.04
C LYS A 90 -9.36 -21.07 -12.35
N GLN A 91 -8.86 -20.16 -13.16
CA GLN A 91 -8.16 -20.53 -14.39
C GLN A 91 -6.84 -21.26 -14.13
N THR A 92 -6.24 -21.03 -12.95
CA THR A 92 -5.03 -21.78 -12.54
C THR A 92 -5.35 -22.94 -11.60
N ASP A 93 -6.40 -22.84 -10.80
CA ASP A 93 -6.81 -23.89 -9.86
C ASP A 93 -8.33 -23.79 -9.63
N ASP A 94 -9.07 -24.68 -10.27
CA ASP A 94 -10.54 -24.74 -10.22
C ASP A 94 -11.08 -25.45 -8.96
N SER A 95 -10.24 -25.68 -7.95
CA SER A 95 -10.66 -26.30 -6.69
C SER A 95 -11.56 -25.35 -5.89
N ASN A 96 -12.51 -25.95 -5.18
CA ASN A 96 -13.40 -25.20 -4.31
C ASN A 96 -12.77 -25.09 -2.91
N TYR A 97 -12.49 -23.87 -2.49
CA TYR A 97 -11.78 -23.59 -1.24
C TYR A 97 -12.69 -22.95 -0.20
N GLY A 98 -12.39 -23.21 1.07
CA GLY A 98 -12.99 -22.50 2.20
C GLY A 98 -12.33 -21.15 2.47
N THR A 99 -12.68 -20.54 3.60
CA THR A 99 -12.08 -19.30 4.08
C THR A 99 -11.33 -19.55 5.40
N PRO A 100 -10.18 -18.89 5.63
CA PRO A 100 -9.42 -18.12 4.64
C PRO A 100 -8.67 -19.00 3.64
N THR A 101 -8.54 -18.52 2.40
CA THR A 101 -7.65 -19.12 1.40
C THR A 101 -6.78 -18.03 0.78
N PHE A 102 -5.49 -18.28 0.71
CA PHE A 102 -4.50 -17.31 0.25
C PHE A 102 -3.91 -17.69 -1.10
N PHE A 103 -3.86 -16.68 -1.97
CA PHE A 103 -3.12 -16.71 -3.23
C PHE A 103 -1.97 -15.70 -3.12
N VAL A 104 -0.75 -16.14 -3.38
CA VAL A 104 0.42 -15.26 -3.41
C VAL A 104 0.94 -15.26 -4.84
N ASP A 105 0.97 -14.08 -5.46
CA ASP A 105 1.32 -13.90 -6.88
C ASP A 105 0.49 -14.82 -7.80
N GLY A 106 -0.84 -14.80 -7.61
CA GLY A 106 -1.79 -15.51 -8.46
C GLY A 106 -1.82 -17.03 -8.29
N LEU A 107 -1.05 -17.59 -7.34
CA LEU A 107 -0.97 -19.02 -7.11
C LEU A 107 -1.45 -19.39 -5.71
N LYS A 108 -2.35 -20.35 -5.61
CA LYS A 108 -2.85 -20.84 -4.33
C LYS A 108 -1.68 -21.29 -3.46
N THR A 109 -1.59 -20.73 -2.27
CA THR A 109 -0.47 -20.93 -1.36
C THR A 109 -0.86 -21.73 -0.13
N ALA A 110 -1.97 -21.37 0.52
CA ALA A 110 -2.37 -22.01 1.77
C ALA A 110 -3.88 -21.79 2.03
N GLU A 111 -4.41 -22.55 2.98
CA GLU A 111 -5.84 -22.51 3.36
C GLU A 111 -5.98 -22.82 4.85
N GLY A 112 -6.92 -22.17 5.51
CA GLY A 112 -7.32 -22.46 6.90
C GLY A 112 -6.42 -21.85 7.96
N TYR A 113 -6.54 -22.33 9.18
CA TYR A 113 -5.96 -21.75 10.39
C TYR A 113 -4.41 -21.61 10.34
N ASP A 114 -3.72 -22.61 9.84
CA ASP A 114 -2.25 -22.63 9.81
C ASP A 114 -1.66 -21.97 8.53
N ALA A 115 -2.50 -21.36 7.70
CA ALA A 115 -2.12 -20.82 6.40
C ALA A 115 -1.05 -19.73 6.48
N TRP A 116 -1.12 -18.89 7.50
CA TRP A 116 -0.32 -17.67 7.60
C TRP A 116 1.20 -17.93 7.54
N SER A 117 1.66 -18.97 8.21
CA SER A 117 3.08 -19.38 8.18
C SER A 117 3.59 -19.65 6.76
N ASP A 118 2.80 -20.30 5.92
CA ASP A 118 3.19 -20.61 4.53
C ASP A 118 3.06 -19.37 3.62
N VAL A 119 2.08 -18.51 3.88
CA VAL A 119 1.93 -17.21 3.19
C VAL A 119 3.18 -16.35 3.42
N GLN A 120 3.64 -16.20 4.67
CA GLN A 120 4.84 -15.43 5.01
C GLN A 120 6.09 -15.97 4.28
N LYS A 121 6.29 -17.29 4.29
CA LYS A 121 7.41 -17.92 3.56
C LYS A 121 7.33 -17.64 2.06
N ARG A 122 6.13 -17.69 1.50
CA ARG A 122 5.92 -17.46 0.07
C ARG A 122 6.21 -16.01 -0.30
N ILE A 123 5.75 -15.03 0.50
CA ILE A 123 6.05 -13.61 0.32
C ILE A 123 7.58 -13.41 0.23
N LEU A 124 8.32 -13.88 1.23
CA LEU A 124 9.78 -13.75 1.29
C LEU A 124 10.48 -14.39 0.09
N THR A 125 9.96 -15.52 -0.39
CA THR A 125 10.49 -16.20 -1.58
C THR A 125 10.25 -15.36 -2.84
N GLN A 126 9.05 -14.84 -3.00
CA GLN A 126 8.68 -14.05 -4.18
C GLN A 126 9.40 -12.70 -4.23
N GLU A 127 9.56 -12.01 -3.11
CA GLU A 127 10.32 -10.75 -3.05
C GLU A 127 11.71 -10.87 -3.68
N ASN A 128 12.34 -12.05 -3.53
CA ASN A 128 13.70 -12.28 -4.03
C ASN A 128 13.75 -12.77 -5.50
N ASN A 129 12.66 -13.32 -6.02
CA ASN A 129 12.67 -14.03 -7.30
C ASN A 129 12.03 -13.29 -8.47
N ARG A 130 11.31 -12.19 -8.21
CA ARG A 130 10.55 -11.50 -9.28
C ARG A 130 11.46 -10.80 -10.27
N GLN A 131 11.09 -10.92 -11.56
CA GLN A 131 11.76 -10.20 -12.65
C GLN A 131 11.31 -8.72 -12.68
N PRO A 132 12.11 -7.81 -13.24
CA PRO A 132 11.68 -6.44 -13.42
C PRO A 132 10.41 -6.38 -14.30
N PRO A 133 9.38 -5.64 -13.88
CA PRO A 133 8.15 -5.52 -14.68
C PRO A 133 8.35 -4.61 -15.90
N GLU A 134 7.40 -4.65 -16.81
CA GLU A 134 7.28 -3.65 -17.90
C GLU A 134 6.97 -2.26 -17.35
N LYS A 135 7.25 -1.27 -18.21
CA LYS A 135 7.01 0.13 -17.86
C LYS A 135 5.57 0.55 -18.17
N UNK A 136 4.49 0.33 -17.33
CA UNK A 136 3.35 0.63 -17.37
C UNK A 136 3.11 1.29 -16.25
N ALA A 137 2.50 2.34 -16.34
CA ALA A 137 2.22 3.14 -15.15
C ALA A 137 0.73 3.39 -14.99
N LEU A 138 0.26 3.38 -13.75
CA LEU A 138 -1.02 3.95 -13.35
C LEU A 138 -0.83 5.47 -13.27
N GLU A 139 -1.62 6.21 -14.01
CA GLU A 139 -1.58 7.67 -14.00
C GLU A 139 -2.71 8.22 -13.14
N MET A 140 -2.38 9.14 -12.25
CA MET A 140 -3.34 9.82 -11.38
C MET A 140 -3.31 11.31 -11.64
N VAL A 141 -4.51 11.90 -11.77
CA VAL A 141 -4.73 13.36 -11.79
C VAL A 141 -5.88 13.63 -10.82
N ASP A 142 -5.57 14.24 -9.70
CA ASP A 142 -6.50 14.34 -8.55
C ASP A 142 -7.00 12.92 -8.19
N ASN A 143 -8.30 12.72 -8.10
CA ASN A 143 -8.89 11.40 -7.82
C ASN A 143 -9.34 10.65 -9.09
N ASN A 144 -8.82 11.06 -10.26
CA ASN A 144 -9.09 10.34 -11.51
C ASN A 144 -7.87 9.52 -11.92
N TYR A 145 -8.10 8.31 -12.39
CA TYR A 145 -7.03 7.40 -12.80
C TYR A 145 -7.16 6.98 -14.25
N ASN A 146 -6.02 6.77 -14.87
CA ASN A 146 -5.91 6.30 -16.26
C ASN A 146 -4.98 5.07 -16.29
N LEU A 147 -5.40 4.06 -17.04
CA LEU A 147 -4.69 2.79 -17.15
C LEU A 147 -4.06 2.63 -18.53
N PRO A 148 -2.86 2.06 -18.61
CA PRO A 148 -2.28 1.74 -19.91
C PRO A 148 -2.97 0.53 -20.54
N THR A 149 -2.94 0.43 -21.86
CA THR A 149 -3.28 -0.79 -22.59
C THR A 149 -1.99 -1.63 -22.68
N PRO A 150 -1.98 -2.88 -22.21
CA PRO A 150 -0.77 -3.69 -22.25
C PRO A 150 -0.51 -4.24 -23.67
N GLU A 151 0.75 -4.58 -23.96
CA GLU A 151 1.11 -5.22 -25.24
C GLU A 151 0.72 -6.72 -25.27
N TYR A 152 0.64 -7.35 -24.08
CA TYR A 152 0.23 -8.75 -23.89
C TYR A 152 -0.38 -8.91 -22.50
N GLY A 153 -1.13 -9.99 -22.31
CA GLY A 153 -1.82 -10.21 -21.05
C GLY A 153 -2.92 -9.16 -20.83
N GLN A 154 -3.13 -8.79 -19.59
CA GLN A 154 -4.13 -7.80 -19.20
C GLN A 154 -3.63 -6.90 -18.07
N ILE A 155 -4.16 -5.69 -18.01
CA ILE A 155 -4.05 -4.82 -16.83
C ILE A 155 -5.34 -4.99 -16.04
N THR A 156 -5.20 -5.36 -14.78
CA THR A 156 -6.30 -5.41 -13.80
C THR A 156 -6.08 -4.28 -12.79
N LEU A 157 -7.05 -3.41 -12.62
CA LEU A 157 -7.08 -2.43 -11.53
C LEU A 157 -8.10 -2.90 -10.51
N MET A 158 -7.70 -2.93 -9.25
CA MET A 158 -8.59 -3.21 -8.12
C MET A 158 -8.77 -1.94 -7.29
N VAL A 159 -10.01 -1.66 -6.89
CA VAL A 159 -10.36 -0.57 -5.96
C VAL A 159 -10.65 -1.23 -4.61
N LEU A 160 -9.91 -0.83 -3.60
CA LEU A 160 -10.07 -1.35 -2.23
C LEU A 160 -10.60 -0.26 -1.32
N GLU A 161 -11.51 -0.63 -0.43
CA GLU A 161 -12.01 0.22 0.65
C GLU A 161 -11.34 -0.18 1.98
N HIS A 162 -10.93 0.81 2.74
CA HIS A 162 -10.36 0.64 4.07
C HIS A 162 -11.37 1.07 5.14
N ASP A 163 -11.26 0.51 6.34
CA ASP A 163 -12.15 0.77 7.48
C ASP A 163 -13.64 0.58 7.11
N LYS A 164 -13.93 -0.36 6.19
CA LYS A 164 -15.29 -0.62 5.73
C LYS A 164 -16.15 -1.17 6.88
N GLN A 165 -17.22 -0.45 7.20
CA GLN A 165 -18.09 -0.78 8.34
C GLN A 165 -18.87 -2.07 8.11
N VAL A 166 -18.75 -3.02 9.02
CA VAL A 166 -19.53 -4.26 9.02
C VAL A 166 -20.99 -3.95 9.40
N PRO A 167 -21.98 -4.45 8.65
CA PRO A 167 -23.38 -4.24 9.04
C PRO A 167 -23.69 -4.78 10.44
N ASN A 168 -24.44 -4.02 11.22
CA ASN A 168 -24.76 -4.34 12.62
C ASN A 168 -25.49 -5.67 12.81
N ASP A 169 -26.12 -6.18 11.77
CA ASP A 169 -26.88 -7.44 11.80
C ASP A 169 -26.12 -8.62 11.19
N ALA A 170 -24.89 -8.42 10.76
CA ALA A 170 -24.03 -9.49 10.25
C ALA A 170 -23.50 -10.36 11.39
N ASP A 171 -23.29 -11.64 11.11
CA ASP A 171 -22.58 -12.55 12.02
C ASP A 171 -21.08 -12.21 11.95
N ASN A 172 -20.58 -11.49 12.95
CA ASN A 172 -19.23 -10.94 12.93
C ASN A 172 -18.43 -11.33 14.19
N PRO A 173 -17.53 -12.31 14.10
CA PRO A 173 -16.62 -12.64 15.22
C PRO A 173 -15.42 -11.69 15.35
N GLY A 174 -15.21 -10.76 14.39
CA GLY A 174 -14.05 -9.87 14.35
C GLY A 174 -14.37 -8.43 14.75
N GLU A 175 -13.59 -7.51 14.24
CA GLU A 175 -13.73 -6.07 14.48
C GLU A 175 -14.94 -5.49 13.73
N ASP A 176 -15.38 -4.30 14.13
CA ASP A 176 -16.53 -3.62 13.52
C ASP A 176 -16.23 -3.10 12.10
N THR A 177 -14.98 -3.14 11.67
CA THR A 177 -14.55 -2.76 10.33
C THR A 177 -13.73 -3.88 9.67
N ARG A 178 -13.64 -3.82 8.35
CA ARG A 178 -12.69 -4.64 7.56
C ARG A 178 -11.83 -3.73 6.71
N ASP A 179 -10.57 -4.12 6.57
CA ASP A 179 -9.58 -3.39 5.79
C ASP A 179 -9.38 -4.05 4.43
N ARG A 180 -8.93 -3.27 3.44
CA ARG A 180 -8.52 -3.75 2.10
C ARG A 180 -9.60 -4.55 1.35
N VAL A 181 -10.87 -4.21 1.56
CA VAL A 181 -12.02 -4.89 0.95
C VAL A 181 -12.09 -4.55 -0.55
N LEU A 182 -12.03 -5.56 -1.41
CA LEU A 182 -12.20 -5.38 -2.86
C LEU A 182 -13.64 -4.95 -3.16
N ILE A 183 -13.83 -3.72 -3.68
CA ILE A 183 -15.15 -3.18 -4.00
C ILE A 183 -15.37 -3.00 -5.51
N GLY A 184 -14.30 -2.89 -6.28
CA GLY A 184 -14.39 -2.70 -7.73
C GLY A 184 -13.16 -3.21 -8.46
N MET A 185 -13.35 -3.58 -9.73
CA MET A 185 -12.26 -4.08 -10.57
C MET A 185 -12.49 -3.68 -12.02
N ARG A 186 -11.45 -3.21 -12.67
CA ARG A 186 -11.43 -2.93 -14.12
C ARG A 186 -10.35 -3.77 -14.78
N VAL A 187 -10.68 -4.41 -15.87
CA VAL A 187 -9.74 -5.23 -16.66
C VAL A 187 -9.62 -4.61 -18.06
N ILE A 188 -8.40 -4.43 -18.55
CA ILE A 188 -8.08 -4.00 -19.91
C ILE A 188 -7.17 -5.06 -20.54
N ASN A 189 -7.62 -5.73 -21.56
CA ASN A 189 -6.81 -6.74 -22.27
C ASN A 189 -5.92 -6.09 -23.36
N ALA A 190 -5.06 -6.89 -23.97
CA ALA A 190 -4.13 -6.43 -25.01
C ALA A 190 -4.83 -5.90 -26.27
N SER A 191 -6.10 -6.23 -26.48
CA SER A 191 -6.92 -5.66 -27.58
C SER A 191 -7.56 -4.32 -27.21
N GLY A 192 -7.34 -3.81 -25.99
CA GLY A 192 -7.93 -2.58 -25.49
C GLY A 192 -9.40 -2.73 -25.07
N ILE A 193 -9.89 -3.94 -24.92
CA ILE A 193 -11.25 -4.19 -24.42
C ILE A 193 -11.27 -3.96 -22.92
N ILE A 194 -12.21 -3.10 -22.46
CA ILE A 194 -12.38 -2.74 -21.05
C ILE A 194 -13.61 -3.47 -20.52
N THR A 195 -13.46 -4.09 -19.35
CA THR A 195 -14.56 -4.71 -18.60
C THR A 195 -14.51 -4.26 -17.15
N ASP A 196 -15.63 -3.79 -16.63
CA ASP A 196 -15.77 -3.24 -15.29
C ASP A 196 -16.65 -4.15 -14.42
N PHE A 197 -16.28 -4.33 -13.15
CA PHE A 197 -16.98 -5.12 -12.14
C PHE A 197 -17.07 -4.34 -10.84
N GLY A 198 -18.21 -4.35 -10.18
CA GLY A 198 -18.41 -3.71 -8.88
C GLY A 198 -18.35 -2.18 -8.94
N ASN A 199 -17.92 -1.57 -7.85
CA ASN A 199 -17.89 -0.11 -7.68
C ASN A 199 -16.47 0.44 -7.92
N LEU A 200 -16.32 1.26 -8.97
CA LEU A 200 -15.04 1.87 -9.35
C LEU A 200 -14.86 3.29 -8.81
N GLU A 201 -15.85 3.83 -8.08
CA GLU A 201 -15.72 5.12 -7.39
C GLU A 201 -14.79 4.95 -6.18
N LEU A 202 -13.88 5.89 -5.98
CA LEU A 202 -12.95 5.85 -4.85
C LEU A 202 -13.70 6.18 -3.55
N PRO A 203 -13.66 5.30 -2.52
CA PRO A 203 -14.25 5.61 -1.23
C PRO A 203 -13.43 6.65 -0.47
N GLU A 204 -13.81 6.98 0.76
CA GLU A 204 -13.09 7.95 1.58
C GLU A 204 -11.65 7.51 1.88
N LEU A 205 -11.48 6.25 2.26
CA LEU A 205 -10.16 5.63 2.48
C LEU A 205 -9.99 4.49 1.47
N TRP A 206 -9.00 4.63 0.60
CA TRP A 206 -8.85 3.71 -0.53
C TRP A 206 -7.41 3.30 -0.81
N SER A 207 -7.27 2.13 -1.42
CA SER A 207 -6.09 1.74 -2.20
C SER A 207 -6.51 1.39 -3.63
N LEU A 208 -5.62 1.65 -4.58
CA LEU A 208 -5.68 1.15 -5.95
C LEU A 208 -4.51 0.20 -6.17
N ILE A 209 -4.81 -0.99 -6.66
CA ILE A 209 -3.77 -1.95 -7.05
C ILE A 209 -3.87 -2.17 -8.55
N MET A 210 -2.83 -1.76 -9.29
CA MET A 210 -2.72 -2.08 -10.72
C MET A 210 -1.81 -3.30 -10.88
N ILE A 211 -2.32 -4.30 -11.59
CA ILE A 211 -1.67 -5.60 -11.83
C ILE A 211 -1.52 -5.78 -13.33
N HIS A 212 -0.32 -6.08 -13.81
CA HIS A 212 -0.11 -6.62 -15.17
C HIS A 212 0.03 -8.13 -15.03
N GLU A 213 -0.85 -8.88 -15.67
CA GLU A 213 -0.96 -10.34 -15.45
C GLU A 213 -1.38 -11.09 -16.71
N PRO A 214 -1.18 -12.42 -16.78
CA PRO A 214 -1.69 -13.22 -17.90
C PRO A 214 -3.23 -13.18 -17.98
N GLU A 215 -3.82 -13.27 -19.17
CA GLU A 215 -5.28 -13.31 -19.33
C GLU A 215 -5.90 -14.61 -18.80
N ASP A 216 -5.12 -15.70 -18.80
CA ASP A 216 -5.55 -17.06 -18.42
C ASP A 216 -5.04 -17.47 -17.01
N GLY A 217 -4.79 -16.49 -16.14
CA GLY A 217 -4.38 -16.73 -14.76
C GLY A 217 -2.88 -16.95 -14.60
N GLY A 218 -2.41 -16.87 -13.36
CA GLY A 218 -1.02 -17.15 -13.00
C GLY A 218 -0.28 -15.97 -12.39
N THR A 219 1.04 -16.07 -12.35
CA THR A 219 1.89 -15.08 -11.70
C THR A 219 1.89 -13.74 -12.43
N PRO A 220 1.60 -12.65 -11.74
CA PRO A 220 1.67 -11.31 -12.34
C PRO A 220 3.06 -10.96 -12.87
N TYR A 221 3.11 -10.22 -13.96
CA TYR A 221 4.34 -9.64 -14.51
C TYR A 221 4.80 -8.43 -13.69
N GLY A 222 3.87 -7.71 -13.07
CA GLY A 222 4.17 -6.56 -12.22
C GLY A 222 2.94 -6.07 -11.48
N VAL A 223 3.18 -5.44 -10.32
CA VAL A 223 2.11 -4.92 -9.45
C VAL A 223 2.56 -3.57 -8.89
N VAL A 224 1.63 -2.64 -8.72
CA VAL A 224 1.83 -1.41 -7.94
C VAL A 224 0.59 -1.12 -7.13
N GLU A 225 0.79 -0.75 -5.88
CA GLU A 225 -0.28 -0.23 -5.00
C GLU A 225 -0.02 1.25 -4.73
N ILE A 226 -1.09 2.03 -4.74
CA ILE A 226 -1.13 3.41 -4.25
C ILE A 226 -2.34 3.53 -3.32
N SER A 227 -2.26 4.44 -2.35
CA SER A 227 -3.36 4.67 -1.41
C SER A 227 -3.38 6.12 -0.95
N ASN A 228 -4.54 6.56 -0.48
CA ASN A 228 -4.65 7.84 0.21
C ASN A 228 -4.50 7.72 1.73
N LEU A 229 -4.14 6.53 2.23
CA LEU A 229 -3.90 6.33 3.65
C LEU A 229 -2.68 7.13 4.11
N GLU A 230 -2.86 7.96 5.11
CA GLU A 230 -1.74 8.61 5.78
C GLU A 230 -1.03 7.60 6.68
N PHE A 231 0.01 6.98 6.17
CA PHE A 231 0.91 6.21 7.04
C PHE A 231 1.58 7.21 8.00
N ASP A 232 1.35 7.03 9.28
CA ASP A 232 1.87 7.92 10.32
C ASP A 232 3.41 7.93 10.30
N SER A 233 3.96 8.83 9.50
CA SER A 233 5.41 9.03 9.36
C SER A 233 6.03 9.77 10.56
N ASN A 234 5.25 10.01 11.62
CA ASN A 234 5.71 10.70 12.83
C ASN A 234 6.91 10.01 13.50
N ASN A 235 7.10 8.72 13.26
CA ASN A 235 8.28 8.00 13.77
C ASN A 235 9.60 8.46 13.13
N ASP A 236 9.59 8.84 11.85
CA ASP A 236 10.82 9.25 11.14
C ASP A 236 11.31 10.63 11.59
N SER A 237 10.40 11.58 11.85
CA SER A 237 10.77 12.90 12.39
C SER A 237 11.33 12.79 13.80
N ASN A 238 10.75 11.95 14.65
CA ASN A 238 11.26 11.68 16.00
C ASN A 238 12.64 11.00 15.94
N LEU A 239 12.84 10.05 15.03
CA LEU A 239 14.13 9.39 14.83
C LEU A 239 15.20 10.39 14.36
N LEU A 240 14.87 11.28 13.43
CA LEU A 240 15.78 12.34 12.96
C LEU A 240 16.18 13.29 14.10
N ILE A 241 15.23 13.69 14.94
CA ILE A 241 15.49 14.54 16.12
C ILE A 241 16.41 13.81 17.10
N ILE A 242 16.15 12.53 17.37
CA ILE A 242 16.98 11.71 18.27
C ILE A 242 18.39 11.58 17.71
N VAL A 243 18.56 11.26 16.42
CA VAL A 243 19.87 11.16 15.78
C VAL A 243 20.60 12.50 15.82
N ALA A 244 19.90 13.61 15.54
CA ALA A 244 20.50 14.97 15.62
C ALA A 244 20.96 15.29 17.04
N MET A 245 20.20 14.93 18.05
CA MET A 245 20.60 15.12 19.46
C MET A 245 21.85 14.30 19.82
N PHE A 246 21.93 13.04 19.39
CA PHE A 246 23.11 12.21 19.64
C PHE A 246 24.35 12.76 18.94
N VAL A 247 24.22 13.26 17.70
CA VAL A 247 25.31 13.89 16.97
C VAL A 247 25.80 15.15 17.69
N LEU A 248 24.87 16.02 18.14
CA LEU A 248 25.19 17.23 18.90
C LEU A 248 25.88 16.91 20.24
N LEU A 249 25.41 15.91 20.96
CA LEU A 249 26.01 15.44 22.21
C LEU A 249 27.44 14.91 21.95
N GLY A 250 27.63 14.13 20.89
CA GLY A 250 28.95 13.64 20.49
C GLY A 250 29.91 14.78 20.17
N VAL A 251 29.46 15.77 19.42
CA VAL A 251 30.25 16.97 19.09
C VAL A 251 30.63 17.74 20.38
N MET A 252 29.68 17.93 21.31
CA MET A 252 29.96 18.59 22.60
C MET A 252 30.99 17.82 23.40
N LEU A 253 30.92 16.50 23.49
CA LEU A 253 31.90 15.67 24.23
C LEU A 253 33.28 15.76 23.62
N VAL A 254 33.41 15.83 22.30
CA VAL A 254 34.71 15.89 21.62
C VAL A 254 35.34 17.29 21.75
N PHE A 255 34.54 18.34 21.72
CA PHE A 255 35.05 19.72 21.68
C PHE A 255 35.01 20.45 23.03
N THR A 256 34.48 19.85 24.11
CA THR A 256 34.63 20.42 25.45
C THR A 256 36.04 20.21 25.96
N PRO A 257 36.80 21.26 26.30
CA PRO A 257 38.16 21.10 26.83
C PRO A 257 38.10 20.40 28.19
N HIS A 258 38.68 19.21 28.26
CA HIS A 258 38.87 18.51 29.52
C HIS A 258 39.88 19.29 30.37
N LYS A 259 39.42 20.05 31.34
CA LYS A 259 40.28 20.55 32.41
C LYS A 259 40.63 19.39 33.33
N ILE A 260 41.76 18.73 33.06
CA ILE A 260 42.35 17.80 34.04
C ILE A 260 42.94 18.68 35.15
N SER A 261 42.28 18.80 36.28
CA SER A 261 42.87 19.39 37.48
C SER A 261 43.80 18.31 38.08
N LEU A 262 45.10 18.43 37.81
CA LEU A 262 46.09 17.72 38.61
C LEU A 262 46.08 18.35 40.01
N ILE A 263 45.41 17.67 40.94
CA ILE A 263 45.61 17.94 42.37
C ILE A 263 46.96 17.30 42.72
N MET A 264 47.97 18.13 42.81
CA MET A 264 49.21 17.73 43.43
C MET A 264 49.00 17.84 44.95
N GLU A 265 49.00 16.71 45.62
CA GLU A 265 49.12 16.63 47.08
C GLU A 265 50.61 16.86 47.39
N GLU A 266 50.88 18.01 48.07
CA GLU A 266 52.18 18.23 48.76
C GLU A 266 52.04 17.70 50.19
N GLU A 267 52.97 16.79 50.56
CA GLU A 267 53.29 16.47 51.96
C GLU A 267 54.32 17.49 52.48
#